data_f1ba4b52e93f2680b45e89930ed46814
#
_entry.id   f1ba4b52e93f2680b45e89930ed46814
#
_cell.length_a   1.000
_cell.length_b   1.000
_cell.length_c   1.000
_cell.angle_alpha   90.00
_cell.angle_beta   90.00
_cell.angle_gamma   90.00
#
_symmetry.space_group_name_H-M   'P 1'
#
loop_
_entity.id
_entity.type
_entity.pdbx_description
1 polymer ?
#
loop_
_entity_poly.entity_id
_entity_poly.type
_entity_poly.pdbx_seq_one_letter_code
_entity_poly.pdbx_strand_id
1 'polypeptide(L)'
;VGLALACAHSTSVEWGAYDILWGAEQVKVEVKASADIQVWGQKALSTPMFSTRPSRAWNPEDNTFEEVVRRQADVYVFALENCTIQDMANPNPLDLSQWEFHVLPTSKQYERGTQGTISLPLLAKLGARKVIELEDLAGAVRDEAREHAAATEGGM
;
A
#
# COMPACT_ATOMS: atom_id res chain seq x y z
N VAL A 1 6.65 5.42 -5.06
CA VAL A 1 6.24 4.09 -5.52
C VAL A 1 6.10 4.05 -7.04
N GLY A 2 5.30 4.93 -7.65
CA GLY A 2 5.12 4.96 -9.10
C GLY A 2 6.43 5.02 -9.89
N LEU A 3 7.41 5.82 -9.45
CA LEU A 3 8.72 5.90 -10.08
C LEU A 3 9.48 4.58 -9.97
N ALA A 4 9.44 3.92 -8.81
CA ALA A 4 10.11 2.63 -8.59
C ALA A 4 9.54 1.52 -9.47
N LEU A 5 8.24 1.61 -9.78
CA LEU A 5 7.55 0.67 -10.67
C LEU A 5 7.64 1.07 -12.16
N ALA A 6 8.41 2.12 -12.48
CA ALA A 6 8.49 2.72 -13.82
C ALA A 6 7.12 3.12 -14.43
N CYS A 7 6.16 3.49 -13.57
CA CYS A 7 4.80 3.89 -13.93
C CYS A 7 4.60 5.40 -13.87
N ALA A 8 5.67 6.20 -14.03
CA ALA A 8 5.63 7.65 -13.90
C ALA A 8 4.63 8.37 -14.85
N HIS A 9 4.10 7.65 -15.83
CA HIS A 9 3.13 8.14 -16.80
C HIS A 9 1.76 7.43 -16.75
N SER A 10 1.55 6.49 -15.80
CA SER A 10 0.21 5.96 -15.59
C SER A 10 -0.64 7.06 -14.95
N THR A 11 -1.62 7.56 -15.67
CA THR A 11 -2.63 8.45 -15.13
C THR A 11 -3.35 7.73 -13.99
N SER A 12 -3.13 8.18 -12.76
CA SER A 12 -4.03 7.84 -11.66
C SER A 12 -5.41 8.34 -12.05
N VAL A 13 -6.34 7.42 -12.24
CA VAL A 13 -7.75 7.78 -12.46
C VAL A 13 -8.27 8.26 -11.11
N GLU A 14 -8.60 9.53 -11.00
CA GLU A 14 -9.29 10.07 -9.83
C GLU A 14 -10.49 9.17 -9.51
N TRP A 15 -10.59 8.67 -8.26
CA TRP A 15 -11.59 7.69 -7.83
C TRP A 15 -11.41 6.27 -8.37
N GLY A 16 -10.22 5.95 -8.89
CA GLY A 16 -9.88 4.58 -9.30
C GLY A 16 -9.99 3.58 -8.14
N ALA A 17 -10.26 2.33 -8.49
CA ALA A 17 -10.36 1.24 -7.52
C ALA A 17 -9.01 0.85 -6.91
N TYR A 18 -7.91 1.33 -7.48
CA TYR A 18 -6.50 1.13 -7.07
C TYR A 18 -5.65 2.28 -7.62
N ASP A 19 -4.47 2.50 -7.05
CA ASP A 19 -3.61 3.63 -7.41
C ASP A 19 -2.79 3.39 -8.67
N ILE A 20 -2.31 2.16 -8.89
CA ILE A 20 -1.41 1.81 -9.99
C ILE A 20 -1.82 0.48 -10.62
N LEU A 21 -1.86 0.44 -11.95
CA LEU A 21 -1.93 -0.80 -12.73
C LEU A 21 -0.55 -1.07 -13.31
N TRP A 22 0.11 -2.16 -12.90
CA TRP A 22 1.51 -2.37 -13.15
C TRP A 22 1.84 -3.66 -13.90
N GLY A 23 2.77 -3.52 -14.85
CA GLY A 23 3.38 -4.63 -15.57
C GLY A 23 2.46 -5.26 -16.62
N ALA A 24 3.00 -6.26 -17.31
CA ALA A 24 2.26 -7.04 -18.30
C ALA A 24 1.17 -7.90 -17.66
N GLU A 25 1.37 -8.31 -16.42
CA GLU A 25 0.41 -9.09 -15.62
C GLU A 25 -0.75 -8.24 -15.09
N GLN A 26 -0.75 -6.92 -15.34
CA GLN A 26 -1.79 -5.99 -14.92
C GLN A 26 -2.06 -6.01 -13.39
N VAL A 27 -0.99 -6.06 -12.61
CA VAL A 27 -1.06 -6.07 -11.15
C VAL A 27 -1.66 -4.76 -10.63
N LYS A 28 -2.72 -4.86 -9.83
CA LYS A 28 -3.38 -3.74 -9.18
C LYS A 28 -2.69 -3.44 -7.86
N VAL A 29 -2.07 -2.28 -7.76
CA VAL A 29 -1.30 -1.85 -6.59
C VAL A 29 -2.00 -0.69 -5.91
N GLU A 30 -2.24 -0.81 -4.62
CA GLU A 30 -2.72 0.25 -3.75
C GLU A 30 -1.58 0.78 -2.88
N VAL A 31 -1.43 2.09 -2.78
CA VAL A 31 -0.40 2.73 -1.99
C VAL A 31 -1.02 3.44 -0.80
N LYS A 32 -0.57 3.12 0.40
CA LYS A 32 -0.99 3.81 1.64
C LYS A 32 0.21 4.43 2.32
N ALA A 33 0.15 5.72 2.58
CA ALA A 33 1.20 6.46 3.27
C ALA A 33 0.81 6.78 4.72
N SER A 34 1.78 6.75 5.60
CA SER A 34 1.69 7.23 6.98
C SER A 34 3.03 7.81 7.41
N ALA A 35 3.02 8.64 8.45
CA ALA A 35 4.22 9.20 9.05
C ALA A 35 4.17 9.06 10.57
N ASP A 36 5.32 8.83 11.19
CA ASP A 36 5.48 8.82 12.64
C ASP A 36 5.30 10.22 13.25
N ILE A 37 5.58 11.25 12.47
CA ILE A 37 5.48 12.65 12.85
C ILE A 37 4.40 13.34 12.04
N GLN A 38 3.54 14.08 12.75
CA GLN A 38 2.57 14.97 12.13
C GLN A 38 3.02 16.42 12.31
N VAL A 39 2.69 17.28 11.34
CA VAL A 39 3.15 18.69 11.25
C VAL A 39 2.77 19.55 12.49
N TRP A 40 1.76 19.13 13.25
CA TRP A 40 1.40 19.78 14.52
C TRP A 40 2.13 19.12 15.68
N GLY A 41 2.76 19.95 16.51
CA GLY A 41 3.62 19.52 17.62
C GLY A 41 3.03 18.39 18.46
N GLN A 42 3.60 17.21 18.30
CA GLN A 42 3.26 16.02 19.09
C GLN A 42 4.21 15.89 20.28
N LYS A 43 3.67 15.46 21.43
CA LYS A 43 4.47 15.16 22.62
C LYS A 43 5.11 13.77 22.59
N ALA A 44 4.66 12.89 21.66
CA ALA A 44 5.16 11.53 21.46
C ALA A 44 4.90 11.08 20.01
N LEU A 45 5.71 10.14 19.51
CA LEU A 45 5.48 9.49 18.22
C LEU A 45 4.15 8.74 18.23
N SER A 46 3.35 8.90 17.19
CA SER A 46 2.12 8.13 17.03
C SER A 46 2.45 6.75 16.46
N THR A 47 1.69 5.73 16.84
CA THR A 47 1.78 4.43 16.19
C THR A 47 1.24 4.54 14.76
N PRO A 48 2.06 4.24 13.73
CA PRO A 48 1.61 4.33 12.34
C PRO A 48 0.42 3.41 12.08
N MET A 49 -0.60 3.98 11.44
CA MET A 49 -1.81 3.28 11.05
C MET A 49 -2.12 3.57 9.59
N PHE A 50 -2.54 2.55 8.86
CA PHE A 50 -2.89 2.68 7.45
C PHE A 50 -4.35 2.27 7.23
N SER A 51 -5.02 2.92 6.28
CA SER A 51 -6.36 2.53 5.87
C SER A 51 -6.31 1.40 4.83
N THR A 52 -7.03 0.31 5.10
CA THR A 52 -7.18 -0.82 4.20
C THR A 52 -8.66 -1.21 4.04
N ARG A 53 -9.54 -0.21 4.16
CA ARG A 53 -10.99 -0.43 4.11
C ARG A 53 -11.41 -1.01 2.77
N PRO A 54 -12.17 -2.10 2.76
CA PRO A 54 -12.81 -2.58 1.54
C PRO A 54 -13.74 -1.51 0.95
N SER A 55 -13.82 -1.45 -0.37
CA SER A 55 -14.64 -0.50 -1.10
C SER A 55 -15.37 -1.18 -2.25
N ARG A 56 -16.33 -0.47 -2.84
CA ARG A 56 -16.94 -0.83 -4.13
C ARG A 56 -16.14 -0.17 -5.23
N ALA A 57 -15.81 -0.91 -6.28
CA ALA A 57 -15.21 -0.31 -7.45
C ALA A 57 -16.25 0.56 -8.18
N TRP A 58 -15.81 1.72 -8.62
CA TRP A 58 -16.60 2.61 -9.46
C TRP A 58 -16.28 2.35 -10.93
N ASN A 59 -17.31 2.23 -11.76
CA ASN A 59 -17.19 2.11 -13.19
C ASN A 59 -17.44 3.48 -13.84
N PRO A 60 -16.44 4.09 -14.48
CA PRO A 60 -16.59 5.40 -15.11
C PRO A 60 -17.46 5.39 -16.38
N GLU A 61 -17.64 4.24 -17.04
CA GLU A 61 -18.37 4.15 -18.31
C GLU A 61 -19.87 4.34 -18.10
N ASP A 62 -20.42 3.81 -17.03
CA ASP A 62 -21.85 3.86 -16.72
C ASP A 62 -22.20 4.58 -15.41
N ASN A 63 -21.17 5.14 -14.73
CA ASN A 63 -21.30 5.84 -13.46
C ASN A 63 -21.97 5.01 -12.36
N THR A 64 -21.69 3.72 -12.33
CA THR A 64 -22.21 2.78 -11.33
C THR A 64 -21.10 2.27 -10.39
N PHE A 65 -21.52 1.72 -9.26
CA PHE A 65 -20.63 1.01 -8.34
C PHE A 65 -20.88 -0.49 -8.41
N GLU A 66 -19.81 -1.28 -8.33
CA GLU A 66 -19.96 -2.73 -8.12
C GLU A 66 -20.81 -3.00 -6.86
N GLU A 67 -21.59 -4.08 -6.87
CA GLU A 67 -22.36 -4.49 -5.69
C GLU A 67 -21.45 -5.06 -4.59
N VAL A 68 -20.35 -5.68 -4.98
CA VAL A 68 -19.45 -6.37 -4.07
C VAL A 68 -18.48 -5.39 -3.41
N VAL A 69 -18.46 -5.41 -2.08
CA VAL A 69 -17.48 -4.68 -1.26
C VAL A 69 -16.26 -5.57 -1.03
N ARG A 70 -15.11 -5.16 -1.54
CA ARG A 70 -13.86 -5.92 -1.42
C ARG A 70 -12.64 -4.99 -1.44
N ARG A 71 -11.47 -5.52 -1.10
CA ARG A 71 -10.20 -4.87 -1.39
C ARG A 71 -9.91 -5.04 -2.87
N GLN A 72 -9.75 -3.93 -3.58
CA GLN A 72 -9.71 -3.92 -5.05
C GLN A 72 -8.32 -4.21 -5.61
N ALA A 73 -7.27 -3.95 -4.82
CA ALA A 73 -5.89 -4.18 -5.22
C ALA A 73 -5.47 -5.63 -4.99
N ASP A 74 -4.49 -6.10 -5.77
CA ASP A 74 -3.85 -7.39 -5.59
C ASP A 74 -2.75 -7.30 -4.53
N VAL A 75 -2.06 -6.14 -4.47
CA VAL A 75 -0.95 -5.87 -3.55
C VAL A 75 -1.10 -4.48 -2.93
N TYR A 76 -0.82 -4.38 -1.65
CA TYR A 76 -0.69 -3.12 -0.91
C TYR A 76 0.77 -2.77 -0.68
N VAL A 77 1.14 -1.53 -0.95
CA VAL A 77 2.42 -0.92 -0.57
C VAL A 77 2.15 0.12 0.51
N PHE A 78 2.59 -0.16 1.72
CA PHE A 78 2.51 0.75 2.86
C PHE A 78 3.81 1.53 2.95
N ALA A 79 3.75 2.82 2.65
CA ALA A 79 4.88 3.74 2.70
C ALA A 79 4.87 4.46 4.05
N LEU A 80 5.91 4.26 4.84
CA LEU A 80 6.10 4.90 6.13
C LEU A 80 7.25 5.90 6.04
N GLU A 81 6.96 7.17 6.34
CA GLU A 81 8.00 8.15 6.60
C GLU A 81 8.53 7.93 8.03
N ASN A 82 9.66 7.23 8.11
CA ASN A 82 10.29 6.82 9.36
C ASN A 82 11.36 7.85 9.73
N CYS A 83 10.94 8.92 10.39
CA CYS A 83 11.85 9.94 10.89
C CYS A 83 12.50 9.50 12.21
N THR A 84 13.83 9.52 12.27
CA THR A 84 14.55 9.39 13.54
C THR A 84 14.33 10.63 14.41
N ILE A 85 14.63 10.54 15.71
CA ILE A 85 14.55 11.70 16.63
C ILE A 85 15.43 12.87 16.14
N GLN A 86 16.53 12.58 15.43
CA GLN A 86 17.41 13.59 14.84
C GLN A 86 16.78 14.27 13.61
N ASP A 87 15.95 13.53 12.85
CA ASP A 87 15.24 14.04 11.70
C ASP A 87 13.97 14.82 12.09
N MET A 88 13.49 14.66 13.33
CA MET A 88 12.33 15.41 13.86
C MET A 88 12.49 16.94 13.76
N ALA A 89 13.70 17.44 13.69
CA ALA A 89 13.98 18.87 13.53
C ALA A 89 13.75 19.35 12.09
N ASN A 90 13.77 18.43 11.10
CA ASN A 90 13.63 18.78 9.68
C ASN A 90 13.08 17.58 8.86
N PRO A 91 11.81 17.18 9.07
CA PRO A 91 11.20 16.13 8.27
C PRO A 91 11.13 16.59 6.80
N ASN A 92 11.66 15.78 5.91
CA ASN A 92 11.66 16.06 4.48
C ASN A 92 10.99 14.91 3.71
N PRO A 93 9.71 15.01 3.35
CA PRO A 93 9.00 13.96 2.64
C PRO A 93 9.55 13.68 1.23
N LEU A 94 10.45 14.54 0.73
CA LEU A 94 11.15 14.32 -0.54
C LEU A 94 12.47 13.56 -0.38
N ASP A 95 12.93 13.35 0.86
CA ASP A 95 14.11 12.55 1.14
C ASP A 95 13.74 11.07 1.25
N LEU A 96 14.05 10.31 0.20
CA LEU A 96 13.71 8.89 0.11
C LEU A 96 14.41 8.04 1.18
N SER A 97 15.51 8.50 1.77
CA SER A 97 16.20 7.80 2.85
C SER A 97 15.40 7.77 4.16
N GLN A 98 14.39 8.64 4.28
CA GLN A 98 13.46 8.70 5.41
C GLN A 98 12.24 7.79 5.24
N TRP A 99 12.13 7.06 4.11
CA TRP A 99 11.01 6.19 3.83
C TRP A 99 11.39 4.72 3.96
N GLU A 100 10.46 3.95 4.50
CA GLU A 100 10.46 2.51 4.40
C GLU A 100 9.13 2.01 3.82
N PHE A 101 9.18 0.88 3.14
CA PHE A 101 8.01 0.31 2.49
C PHE A 101 7.73 -1.08 3.06
N HIS A 102 6.44 -1.39 3.21
CA HIS A 102 5.98 -2.71 3.59
C HIS A 102 5.03 -3.20 2.52
N VAL A 103 5.34 -4.32 1.89
CA VAL A 103 4.56 -4.90 0.79
C VAL A 103 3.80 -6.09 1.30
N LEU A 104 2.49 -6.13 1.07
CA LEU A 104 1.61 -7.20 1.53
C LEU A 104 0.60 -7.57 0.44
N PRO A 105 0.48 -8.86 0.07
CA PRO A 105 -0.55 -9.30 -0.85
C PRO A 105 -1.93 -9.22 -0.18
N THR A 106 -2.96 -8.91 -0.95
CA THR A 106 -4.32 -8.77 -0.43
C THR A 106 -4.85 -10.08 0.16
N SER A 107 -4.41 -11.23 -0.34
CA SER A 107 -4.78 -12.54 0.19
C SER A 107 -4.50 -12.70 1.69
N LYS A 108 -3.41 -12.14 2.21
CA LYS A 108 -3.10 -12.15 3.66
C LYS A 108 -4.03 -11.29 4.51
N GLN A 109 -4.88 -10.49 3.88
CA GLN A 109 -5.89 -9.68 4.57
C GLN A 109 -7.29 -10.30 4.56
N TYR A 110 -7.50 -11.44 3.89
CA TYR A 110 -8.85 -12.03 3.75
C TYR A 110 -9.48 -12.39 5.11
N GLU A 111 -8.71 -12.98 6.02
CA GLU A 111 -9.18 -13.34 7.36
C GLU A 111 -9.56 -12.13 8.23
N ARG A 112 -9.13 -10.93 7.84
CA ARG A 112 -9.47 -9.68 8.54
C ARG A 112 -10.88 -9.17 8.20
N GLY A 113 -11.53 -9.76 7.21
CA GLY A 113 -12.88 -9.36 6.79
C GLY A 113 -12.95 -7.87 6.42
N THR A 114 -13.87 -7.14 7.05
CA THR A 114 -14.13 -5.71 6.80
C THR A 114 -13.30 -4.75 7.65
N GLN A 115 -12.32 -5.23 8.43
CA GLN A 115 -11.45 -4.36 9.23
C GLN A 115 -10.76 -3.32 8.34
N GLY A 116 -10.96 -2.04 8.68
CA GLY A 116 -10.60 -0.92 7.80
C GLY A 116 -9.24 -0.30 8.07
N THR A 117 -8.50 -0.74 9.12
CA THR A 117 -7.19 -0.20 9.47
C THR A 117 -6.19 -1.29 9.79
N ILE A 118 -4.91 -1.02 9.55
CA ILE A 118 -3.81 -1.92 9.85
C ILE A 118 -2.66 -1.13 10.48
N SER A 119 -2.12 -1.65 11.59
CA SER A 119 -0.96 -1.06 12.27
C SER A 119 0.34 -1.68 11.79
N LEU A 120 1.45 -0.98 12.01
CA LEU A 120 2.77 -1.49 11.66
C LEU A 120 3.11 -2.84 12.32
N PRO A 121 2.85 -3.08 13.63
CA PRO A 121 3.05 -4.40 14.23
C PRO A 121 2.20 -5.50 13.59
N LEU A 122 0.99 -5.18 13.15
CA LEU A 122 0.13 -6.14 12.48
C LEU A 122 0.61 -6.46 11.06
N LEU A 123 1.16 -5.49 10.34
CA LEU A 123 1.82 -5.73 9.05
C LEU A 123 2.95 -6.77 9.19
N ALA A 124 3.81 -6.60 10.19
CA ALA A 124 4.88 -7.56 10.48
C ALA A 124 4.33 -8.96 10.82
N LYS A 125 3.26 -9.03 11.63
CA LYS A 125 2.60 -10.29 12.01
C LYS A 125 1.99 -11.01 10.80
N LEU A 126 1.45 -10.28 9.84
CA LEU A 126 0.91 -10.83 8.59
C LEU A 126 2.01 -11.21 7.59
N GLY A 127 3.28 -10.96 7.91
CA GLY A 127 4.41 -11.27 7.06
C GLY A 127 4.60 -10.28 5.92
N ALA A 128 4.27 -9.01 6.13
CA ALA A 128 4.57 -7.96 5.15
C ALA A 128 6.07 -7.88 4.91
N ARG A 129 6.47 -7.80 3.64
CA ARG A 129 7.87 -7.69 3.24
C ARG A 129 8.35 -6.25 3.41
N LYS A 130 9.30 -6.05 4.31
CA LYS A 130 9.92 -4.74 4.51
C LYS A 130 10.96 -4.48 3.41
N VAL A 131 10.90 -3.31 2.80
CA VAL A 131 11.81 -2.82 1.76
C VAL A 131 12.30 -1.43 2.17
N ILE A 132 13.60 -1.23 2.16
CA ILE A 132 14.24 0.06 2.50
C ILE A 132 14.69 0.77 1.22
N GLU A 133 15.32 0.03 0.32
CA GLU A 133 15.82 0.59 -0.94
C GLU A 133 14.70 0.62 -1.99
N LEU A 134 14.49 1.79 -2.59
CA LEU A 134 13.42 1.98 -3.57
C LEU A 134 13.55 1.06 -4.79
N GLU A 135 14.79 0.73 -5.18
CA GLU A 135 15.11 -0.15 -6.30
C GLU A 135 14.67 -1.61 -6.08
N ASP A 136 14.56 -2.05 -4.82
CA ASP A 136 14.09 -3.39 -4.47
C ASP A 136 12.55 -3.50 -4.47
N LEU A 137 11.84 -2.38 -4.49
CA LEU A 137 10.38 -2.34 -4.35
C LEU A 137 9.67 -3.07 -5.48
N ALA A 138 10.13 -2.92 -6.72
CA ALA A 138 9.51 -3.58 -7.88
C ALA A 138 9.59 -5.11 -7.77
N GLY A 139 10.73 -5.64 -7.30
CA GLY A 139 10.89 -7.07 -7.04
C GLY A 139 9.93 -7.57 -5.96
N ALA A 140 9.84 -6.83 -4.86
CA ALA A 140 8.93 -7.16 -3.77
C ALA A 140 7.46 -7.19 -4.21
N VAL A 141 7.01 -6.17 -4.95
CA VAL A 141 5.63 -6.11 -5.48
C VAL A 141 5.34 -7.29 -6.41
N ARG A 142 6.29 -7.67 -7.28
CA ARG A 142 6.13 -8.80 -8.19
C ARG A 142 5.97 -10.12 -7.44
N ASP A 143 6.81 -10.34 -6.44
CA ASP A 143 6.77 -11.59 -5.65
C ASP A 143 5.47 -11.71 -4.86
N GLU A 144 5.03 -10.63 -4.21
CA GLU A 144 3.78 -10.59 -3.45
C GLU A 144 2.54 -10.68 -4.36
N ALA A 145 2.60 -10.17 -5.59
CA ALA A 145 1.54 -10.34 -6.57
C ALA A 145 1.38 -11.81 -6.99
N ARG A 146 2.48 -12.53 -7.17
CA ARG A 146 2.46 -13.97 -7.47
C ARG A 146 1.88 -14.78 -6.30
N GLU A 147 2.22 -14.41 -5.06
CA GLU A 147 1.64 -15.04 -3.88
C GLU A 147 0.12 -14.81 -3.83
N HIS A 148 -0.33 -13.59 -4.13
CA HIS A 148 -1.76 -13.27 -4.21
C HIS A 148 -2.48 -14.12 -5.27
N ALA A 149 -1.93 -14.21 -6.47
CA ALA A 149 -2.51 -15.00 -7.57
C ALA A 149 -2.61 -16.49 -7.20
N ALA A 150 -1.54 -17.07 -6.64
CA ALA A 150 -1.54 -18.46 -6.20
C ALA A 150 -2.58 -18.75 -5.12
N ALA A 151 -2.79 -17.82 -4.18
CA ALA A 151 -3.79 -17.98 -3.12
C ALA A 151 -5.23 -17.88 -3.65
N THR A 152 -5.46 -17.08 -4.70
CA THR A 152 -6.79 -16.94 -5.32
C THR A 152 -7.13 -18.09 -6.24
N GLU A 153 -6.16 -18.66 -6.96
CA GLU A 153 -6.35 -19.83 -7.81
C GLU A 153 -6.54 -21.12 -7.02
N GLY A 154 -5.85 -21.27 -5.87
CA GLY A 154 -5.95 -22.44 -5.00
C GLY A 154 -7.21 -22.53 -4.14
N GLY A 155 -7.99 -21.45 -4.09
CA GLY A 155 -9.23 -21.35 -3.29
C GLY A 155 -10.52 -21.75 -4.03
N MET A 156 -10.39 -22.22 -5.25
CA MET A 156 -11.53 -22.75 -6.04
C MET A 156 -11.66 -24.27 -5.92
#